data_cb7a68f670d7e01b3cb0ee4537840c98
#
_entry.id   cb7a68f670d7e01b3cb0ee4537840c98
#
_cell.length_a   1.000
_cell.length_b   1.000
_cell.length_c   1.000
_cell.angle_alpha   90.00
_cell.angle_beta   90.00
_cell.angle_gamma   90.00
#
_symmetry.space_group_name_H-M   'P 1'
#
loop_
_entity.id
_entity.type
_entity.pdbx_description
1 polymer ?
#
loop_
_entity_poly.entity_id
_entity_poly.type
_entity_poly.pdbx_seq_one_letter_code
_entity_poly.pdbx_strand_id
1 'polypeptide(L)'
;MSGMHAQGDLPIPNITHIEQPYHWDHALPGESRDDFGIRAAGWLEEKILAIGPEKVAAFIGEPVQGAGGVIIPPETYWPEIQRIVDKYGILLISDEVICAFGRLGHWFAYEKFGYKPDLVTFAKGVTSGYIPLGGVMVGNRVADVLIEKGGEFNHGYTYSGHPVACAVALANLNLMEKEDLPRRVREDTGPYLAQKFEALKAHALVGDAQTCGFVGGLVLIKNKSTRAMFDSELGVGMRCRAHCFKNGLIMRAVGDRMIISPPLIMTRAQIDEMMVLINRCLDATLSDLQEAGHCA
;
A
#
# COMPACT_ATOMS: atom_id res chain seq x y z
N MET A 1 4.30 4.72 -9.57
CA MET A 1 3.18 5.37 -10.33
C MET A 1 3.72 5.84 -11.67
N SER A 2 3.23 5.29 -12.76
CA SER A 2 3.72 5.57 -14.12
C SER A 2 3.79 7.06 -14.46
N GLY A 3 2.78 7.85 -14.09
CA GLY A 3 2.76 9.29 -14.32
C GLY A 3 3.86 10.08 -13.60
N MET A 4 4.40 9.59 -12.49
CA MET A 4 5.54 10.20 -11.82
C MET A 4 6.86 9.81 -12.48
N HIS A 5 6.95 8.60 -13.01
CA HIS A 5 8.14 8.14 -13.74
C HIS A 5 8.33 8.88 -15.07
N ALA A 6 7.24 9.41 -15.65
CA ALA A 6 7.30 10.22 -16.86
C ALA A 6 7.78 11.68 -16.64
N GLN A 7 7.91 12.10 -15.37
CA GLN A 7 8.29 13.46 -14.98
C GLN A 7 9.73 13.49 -14.47
N GLY A 8 10.68 13.65 -15.31
CA GLY A 8 12.08 13.72 -14.94
C GLY A 8 12.90 12.52 -15.42
N ASP A 9 14.17 12.51 -15.09
CA ASP A 9 15.15 11.54 -15.59
C ASP A 9 15.11 10.23 -14.79
N LEU A 10 14.00 9.51 -14.86
CA LEU A 10 13.84 8.23 -14.18
C LEU A 10 14.08 7.05 -15.14
N PRO A 11 14.65 5.94 -14.65
CA PRO A 11 15.19 5.77 -13.30
C PRO A 11 16.48 6.53 -13.08
N ILE A 12 16.66 7.12 -11.90
CA ILE A 12 17.94 7.73 -11.54
C ILE A 12 19.04 6.65 -11.45
N PRO A 13 20.32 6.98 -11.75
CA PRO A 13 21.41 6.03 -11.69
C PRO A 13 21.49 5.27 -10.36
N ASN A 14 21.88 4.01 -10.41
CA ASN A 14 22.04 3.12 -9.25
C ASN A 14 20.75 2.75 -8.51
N ILE A 15 19.58 3.03 -9.07
CA ILE A 15 18.31 2.51 -8.60
C ILE A 15 17.74 1.55 -9.64
N THR A 16 17.40 0.35 -9.19
CA THR A 16 16.81 -0.70 -10.02
C THR A 16 15.50 -1.14 -9.41
N HIS A 17 14.46 -1.31 -10.23
CA HIS A 17 13.17 -1.80 -9.81
C HIS A 17 13.03 -3.30 -10.08
N ILE A 18 12.25 -3.97 -9.24
CA ILE A 18 11.72 -5.32 -9.47
C ILE A 18 10.21 -5.24 -9.68
N GLU A 19 9.60 -6.32 -10.17
CA GLU A 19 8.16 -6.38 -10.36
C GLU A 19 7.38 -6.33 -9.04
N GLN A 20 6.13 -5.89 -9.13
CA GLN A 20 5.23 -5.78 -7.98
C GLN A 20 4.73 -7.18 -7.58
N PRO A 21 4.66 -7.51 -6.27
CA PRO A 21 4.12 -8.79 -5.81
C PRO A 21 2.59 -8.82 -5.90
N TYR A 22 2.07 -8.57 -7.12
CA TYR A 22 0.65 -8.47 -7.38
C TYR A 22 0.11 -9.74 -8.05
N HIS A 23 -0.47 -10.61 -7.25
CA HIS A 23 -0.98 -11.91 -7.67
C HIS A 23 -1.99 -11.79 -8.84
N TRP A 24 -2.84 -10.76 -8.85
CA TRP A 24 -3.82 -10.57 -9.92
C TRP A 24 -3.19 -10.45 -11.30
N ASP A 25 -2.11 -9.69 -11.42
CA ASP A 25 -1.46 -9.40 -12.70
C ASP A 25 -0.38 -10.43 -13.08
N HIS A 26 0.30 -11.04 -12.09
CA HIS A 26 1.54 -11.78 -12.33
C HIS A 26 1.49 -13.27 -11.98
N ALA A 27 0.38 -13.77 -11.40
CA ALA A 27 0.26 -15.20 -11.11
C ALA A 27 0.19 -16.03 -12.38
N LEU A 28 0.87 -17.18 -12.38
CA LEU A 28 0.78 -18.18 -13.43
C LEU A 28 -0.54 -18.96 -13.32
N PRO A 29 -1.04 -19.56 -14.41
CA PRO A 29 -2.23 -20.38 -14.36
C PRO A 29 -2.11 -21.50 -13.31
N GLY A 30 -3.02 -21.51 -12.34
CA GLY A 30 -3.04 -22.52 -11.27
C GLY A 30 -2.04 -22.29 -10.13
N GLU A 31 -1.27 -21.23 -10.16
CA GLU A 31 -0.32 -20.90 -9.10
C GLU A 31 -1.05 -20.46 -7.83
N SER A 32 -0.70 -21.05 -6.69
CA SER A 32 -1.23 -20.62 -5.40
C SER A 32 -0.70 -19.23 -5.00
N ARG A 33 -1.41 -18.55 -4.10
CA ARG A 33 -0.92 -17.27 -3.57
C ARG A 33 0.42 -17.42 -2.87
N ASP A 34 0.63 -18.51 -2.14
CA ASP A 34 1.85 -18.74 -1.36
C ASP A 34 3.04 -19.03 -2.28
N ASP A 35 2.86 -19.88 -3.31
CA ASP A 35 3.92 -20.13 -4.31
C ASP A 35 4.28 -18.87 -5.09
N PHE A 36 3.26 -18.09 -5.48
CA PHE A 36 3.47 -16.79 -6.10
C PHE A 36 4.27 -15.85 -5.21
N GLY A 37 3.98 -15.79 -3.90
CA GLY A 37 4.71 -14.94 -2.96
C GLY A 37 6.19 -15.26 -2.91
N ILE A 38 6.54 -16.53 -2.84
CA ILE A 38 7.93 -17.01 -2.87
C ILE A 38 8.59 -16.66 -4.22
N ARG A 39 7.93 -16.95 -5.33
CA ARG A 39 8.45 -16.63 -6.66
C ARG A 39 8.63 -15.13 -6.88
N ALA A 40 7.67 -14.32 -6.46
CA ALA A 40 7.77 -12.86 -6.57
C ALA A 40 8.91 -12.27 -5.74
N ALA A 41 9.17 -12.82 -4.55
CA ALA A 41 10.35 -12.44 -3.77
C ALA A 41 11.66 -12.85 -4.46
N GLY A 42 11.66 -13.96 -5.19
CA GLY A 42 12.79 -14.41 -6.00
C GLY A 42 13.27 -13.41 -7.05
N TRP A 43 12.40 -12.54 -7.55
CA TRP A 43 12.82 -11.44 -8.47
C TRP A 43 13.86 -10.51 -7.84
N LEU A 44 13.82 -10.34 -6.51
CA LEU A 44 14.87 -9.60 -5.80
C LEU A 44 16.21 -10.34 -5.90
N GLU A 45 16.23 -11.64 -5.63
CA GLU A 45 17.47 -12.43 -5.68
C GLU A 45 18.05 -12.48 -7.08
N GLU A 46 17.24 -12.69 -8.11
CA GLU A 46 17.65 -12.62 -9.51
C GLU A 46 18.33 -11.27 -9.85
N LYS A 47 17.73 -10.18 -9.36
CA LYS A 47 18.27 -8.84 -9.61
C LYS A 47 19.57 -8.58 -8.85
N ILE A 48 19.68 -9.04 -7.60
CA ILE A 48 20.91 -8.96 -6.81
C ILE A 48 22.04 -9.68 -7.52
N LEU A 49 21.80 -10.90 -8.00
CA LEU A 49 22.80 -11.70 -8.72
C LEU A 49 23.21 -11.04 -10.05
N ALA A 50 22.26 -10.45 -10.76
CA ALA A 50 22.55 -9.76 -12.03
C ALA A 50 23.39 -8.47 -11.86
N ILE A 51 23.22 -7.76 -10.75
CA ILE A 51 23.98 -6.53 -10.43
C ILE A 51 25.35 -6.86 -9.85
N GLY A 52 25.46 -7.94 -9.09
CA GLY A 52 26.56 -8.32 -8.22
C GLY A 52 26.22 -7.97 -6.75
N PRO A 53 26.15 -8.98 -5.87
CA PRO A 53 25.73 -8.79 -4.48
C PRO A 53 26.50 -7.70 -3.74
N GLU A 54 27.79 -7.57 -4.01
CA GLU A 54 28.68 -6.58 -3.39
C GLU A 54 28.37 -5.11 -3.80
N LYS A 55 27.53 -4.92 -4.82
CA LYS A 55 27.12 -3.59 -5.33
C LYS A 55 25.72 -3.18 -4.87
N VAL A 56 25.02 -4.04 -4.17
CA VAL A 56 23.66 -3.78 -3.69
C VAL A 56 23.69 -3.38 -2.22
N ALA A 57 23.35 -2.14 -1.93
CA ALA A 57 23.36 -1.62 -0.56
C ALA A 57 22.09 -1.96 0.21
N ALA A 58 20.92 -1.81 -0.43
CA ALA A 58 19.63 -1.95 0.25
C ALA A 58 18.53 -2.36 -0.72
N PHE A 59 17.49 -2.99 -0.17
CA PHE A 59 16.18 -3.12 -0.79
C PHE A 59 15.17 -2.27 -0.01
N ILE A 60 14.34 -1.51 -0.73
CA ILE A 60 13.23 -0.73 -0.17
C ILE A 60 11.91 -1.19 -0.76
N GLY A 61 10.90 -1.38 0.09
CA GLY A 61 9.55 -1.73 -0.36
C GLY A 61 8.46 -1.29 0.61
N GLU A 62 7.26 -1.02 0.06
CA GLU A 62 6.06 -0.81 0.86
C GLU A 62 5.50 -2.17 1.31
N PRO A 63 5.16 -2.37 2.61
CA PRO A 63 4.52 -3.61 3.08
C PRO A 63 3.25 -3.98 2.31
N VAL A 64 2.43 -2.98 2.03
CA VAL A 64 1.33 -2.96 1.07
C VAL A 64 1.50 -1.72 0.22
N GLN A 65 1.56 -1.87 -1.10
CA GLN A 65 1.71 -0.72 -1.98
C GLN A 65 0.40 0.06 -2.07
N GLY A 66 0.33 1.17 -1.36
CA GLY A 66 -0.90 1.97 -1.27
C GLY A 66 -1.20 2.72 -2.55
N ALA A 67 -0.33 3.65 -2.93
CA ALA A 67 -0.50 4.53 -4.08
C ALA A 67 -0.44 3.79 -5.43
N GLY A 68 0.14 2.60 -5.47
CA GLY A 68 0.18 1.72 -6.63
C GLY A 68 -1.15 1.01 -6.95
N GLY A 69 -2.16 1.14 -6.09
CA GLY A 69 -3.48 0.52 -6.29
C GLY A 69 -3.90 -0.47 -5.20
N VAL A 70 -3.35 -0.34 -4.00
CA VAL A 70 -3.53 -1.27 -2.87
C VAL A 70 -3.13 -2.70 -3.26
N ILE A 71 -1.84 -2.86 -3.55
CA ILE A 71 -1.27 -4.15 -3.87
C ILE A 71 -0.85 -4.84 -2.57
N ILE A 72 -1.55 -5.91 -2.24
CA ILE A 72 -1.34 -6.69 -1.03
C ILE A 72 -0.53 -7.94 -1.41
N PRO A 73 0.74 -8.04 -0.96
CA PRO A 73 1.54 -9.21 -1.25
C PRO A 73 0.99 -10.46 -0.55
N PRO A 74 1.26 -11.67 -1.06
CA PRO A 74 1.01 -12.90 -0.32
C PRO A 74 1.77 -12.94 1.01
N GLU A 75 1.28 -13.73 1.97
CA GLU A 75 1.87 -13.86 3.30
C GLU A 75 3.33 -14.38 3.26
N THR A 76 3.67 -15.16 2.24
CA THR A 76 5.01 -15.75 2.03
C THR A 76 6.05 -14.75 1.47
N TYR A 77 5.60 -13.62 0.92
CA TYR A 77 6.49 -12.68 0.21
C TYR A 77 7.53 -12.03 1.15
N TRP A 78 7.10 -11.39 2.23
CA TRP A 78 8.00 -10.66 3.11
C TRP A 78 8.96 -11.55 3.91
N PRO A 79 8.56 -12.72 4.44
CA PRO A 79 9.50 -13.67 5.03
C PRO A 79 10.58 -14.12 4.05
N GLU A 80 10.24 -14.32 2.78
CA GLU A 80 11.21 -14.69 1.75
C GLU A 80 12.13 -13.52 1.36
N ILE A 81 11.61 -12.30 1.27
CA ILE A 81 12.44 -11.07 1.13
C ILE A 81 13.46 -10.98 2.26
N GLN A 82 13.03 -11.20 3.52
CA GLN A 82 13.94 -11.18 4.68
C GLN A 82 15.05 -12.22 4.52
N ARG A 83 14.70 -13.45 4.15
CA ARG A 83 15.68 -14.51 3.93
C ARG A 83 16.72 -14.12 2.85
N ILE A 84 16.26 -13.48 1.78
CA ILE A 84 17.15 -13.04 0.68
C ILE A 84 18.09 -11.93 1.15
N VAL A 85 17.57 -10.87 1.78
CA VAL A 85 18.43 -9.76 2.23
C VAL A 85 19.43 -10.20 3.30
N ASP A 86 19.04 -11.10 4.20
CA ASP A 86 19.94 -11.70 5.19
C ASP A 86 21.06 -12.50 4.53
N LYS A 87 20.73 -13.32 3.52
CA LYS A 87 21.69 -14.12 2.77
C LYS A 87 22.81 -13.29 2.13
N TYR A 88 22.47 -12.12 1.62
CA TYR A 88 23.44 -11.25 0.93
C TYR A 88 23.95 -10.09 1.79
N GLY A 89 23.53 -9.97 3.04
CA GLY A 89 23.93 -8.90 3.94
C GLY A 89 23.43 -7.52 3.54
N ILE A 90 22.36 -7.43 2.73
CA ILE A 90 21.77 -6.21 2.22
C ILE A 90 20.86 -5.59 3.28
N LEU A 91 20.78 -4.25 3.35
CA LEU A 91 19.86 -3.57 4.25
C LEU A 91 18.41 -3.67 3.74
N LEU A 92 17.48 -3.90 4.67
CA LEU A 92 16.05 -3.88 4.41
C LEU A 92 15.42 -2.58 4.91
N ILE A 93 14.78 -1.85 4.00
CA ILE A 93 14.07 -0.60 4.29
C ILE A 93 12.58 -0.83 4.10
N SER A 94 11.80 -0.70 5.18
CA SER A 94 10.35 -0.73 5.12
C SER A 94 9.80 0.67 4.87
N ASP A 95 9.13 0.88 3.74
CA ASP A 95 8.39 2.12 3.48
C ASP A 95 7.00 2.04 4.09
N GLU A 96 6.91 2.51 5.33
CA GLU A 96 5.68 2.49 6.14
C GLU A 96 4.87 3.79 6.05
N VAL A 97 5.17 4.64 5.08
CA VAL A 97 4.51 5.95 4.91
C VAL A 97 2.99 5.85 4.82
N ILE A 98 2.46 4.74 4.27
CA ILE A 98 1.01 4.47 4.22
C ILE A 98 0.59 3.45 5.29
N CYS A 99 1.42 2.44 5.55
CA CYS A 99 1.03 1.24 6.27
C CYS A 99 1.11 1.37 7.80
N ALA A 100 1.96 2.28 8.31
CA ALA A 100 2.14 2.48 9.74
C ALA A 100 0.93 3.14 10.46
N PHE A 101 1.09 3.25 11.76
CA PHE A 101 0.18 3.95 12.67
C PHE A 101 -1.25 3.41 12.59
N GLY A 102 -1.40 2.10 12.79
CA GLY A 102 -2.70 1.45 12.91
C GLY A 102 -3.38 1.11 11.58
N ARG A 103 -2.88 1.57 10.43
CA ARG A 103 -3.53 1.38 9.12
C ARG A 103 -3.79 -0.09 8.80
N LEU A 104 -2.84 -0.97 9.09
CA LEU A 104 -2.97 -2.42 8.89
C LEU A 104 -3.31 -3.20 10.17
N GLY A 105 -3.72 -2.51 11.24
CA GLY A 105 -4.06 -3.13 12.51
C GLY A 105 -2.88 -3.35 13.46
N HIS A 106 -1.72 -2.82 13.12
CA HIS A 106 -0.48 -2.84 13.91
C HIS A 106 0.12 -1.43 13.94
N TRP A 107 1.04 -1.16 14.88
CA TRP A 107 1.75 0.12 14.86
C TRP A 107 2.55 0.27 13.57
N PHE A 108 3.22 -0.81 13.15
CA PHE A 108 3.93 -0.90 11.87
C PHE A 108 3.57 -2.18 11.15
N ALA A 109 3.55 -2.15 9.84
CA ALA A 109 3.13 -3.28 9.03
C ALA A 109 4.17 -4.42 9.00
N TYR A 110 5.44 -4.14 9.24
CA TYR A 110 6.45 -5.18 9.37
C TYR A 110 6.12 -6.16 10.52
N GLU A 111 5.42 -5.71 11.58
CA GLU A 111 4.93 -6.56 12.65
C GLU A 111 3.90 -7.57 12.15
N LYS A 112 2.99 -7.12 11.28
CA LYS A 112 1.96 -7.97 10.67
C LYS A 112 2.57 -9.04 9.76
N PHE A 113 3.55 -8.67 8.95
CA PHE A 113 4.16 -9.55 7.96
C PHE A 113 5.39 -10.32 8.47
N GLY A 114 5.80 -10.12 9.72
CA GLY A 114 6.81 -10.91 10.42
C GLY A 114 8.23 -10.75 9.89
N TYR A 115 8.60 -9.57 9.39
CA TYR A 115 9.97 -9.26 8.98
C TYR A 115 10.61 -8.18 9.85
N LYS A 116 11.91 -7.97 9.74
CA LYS A 116 12.69 -7.06 10.59
C LYS A 116 13.51 -6.09 9.73
N PRO A 117 12.98 -4.90 9.43
CA PRO A 117 13.70 -3.91 8.64
C PRO A 117 14.85 -3.28 9.42
N ASP A 118 15.92 -2.90 8.72
CA ASP A 118 17.02 -2.11 9.26
C ASP A 118 16.66 -0.63 9.37
N LEU A 119 15.79 -0.13 8.45
CA LEU A 119 15.26 1.23 8.47
C LEU A 119 13.76 1.21 8.20
N VAL A 120 13.05 2.16 8.80
CA VAL A 120 11.60 2.34 8.57
C VAL A 120 11.32 3.79 8.24
N THR A 121 10.80 4.06 7.05
CA THR A 121 10.33 5.41 6.70
C THR A 121 8.88 5.57 7.11
N PHE A 122 8.52 6.74 7.63
CA PHE A 122 7.16 7.02 8.05
C PHE A 122 6.75 8.46 7.78
N ALA A 123 5.45 8.68 7.60
CA ALA A 123 4.83 10.00 7.45
C ALA A 123 3.31 9.89 7.73
N LYS A 124 2.50 10.73 7.11
CA LYS A 124 1.01 10.72 7.06
C LYS A 124 0.34 10.42 8.40
N GLY A 125 0.18 9.13 8.74
CA GLY A 125 -0.49 8.66 9.95
C GLY A 125 0.10 9.18 11.25
N VAL A 126 1.39 9.52 11.27
CA VAL A 126 2.07 10.03 12.47
C VAL A 126 1.43 11.29 13.03
N THR A 127 0.84 12.13 12.17
CA THR A 127 0.12 13.36 12.55
C THR A 127 -1.34 13.35 12.15
N SER A 128 -1.88 12.24 11.64
CA SER A 128 -3.23 12.17 11.04
C SER A 128 -3.50 13.25 9.98
N GLY A 129 -2.46 13.78 9.34
CA GLY A 129 -2.56 14.80 8.29
C GLY A 129 -2.77 16.23 8.79
N TYR A 130 -2.77 16.49 10.09
CA TYR A 130 -2.94 17.82 10.65
C TYR A 130 -1.77 18.75 10.37
N ILE A 131 -0.56 18.22 10.29
CA ILE A 131 0.66 18.97 9.96
C ILE A 131 1.63 18.03 9.22
N PRO A 132 2.41 18.54 8.24
CA PRO A 132 3.43 17.75 7.57
C PRO A 132 4.53 17.31 8.55
N LEU A 133 4.75 15.99 8.64
CA LEU A 133 5.86 15.38 9.34
C LEU A 133 6.18 14.03 8.69
N GLY A 134 7.44 13.74 8.58
CA GLY A 134 7.95 12.43 8.21
C GLY A 134 9.29 12.17 8.88
N GLY A 135 9.71 10.94 8.89
CA GLY A 135 10.96 10.56 9.51
C GLY A 135 11.43 9.19 9.07
N VAL A 136 12.62 8.83 9.55
CA VAL A 136 13.22 7.52 9.39
C VAL A 136 13.62 7.01 10.77
N MET A 137 13.14 5.84 11.13
CA MET A 137 13.69 5.09 12.26
C MET A 137 14.87 4.26 11.77
N VAL A 138 15.95 4.30 12.53
CA VAL A 138 17.22 3.64 12.20
C VAL A 138 17.47 2.52 13.21
N GLY A 139 17.52 1.28 12.73
CA GLY A 139 17.82 0.10 13.55
C GLY A 139 19.29 0.06 13.98
N ASN A 140 19.58 -0.70 15.04
CA ASN A 140 20.91 -0.74 15.67
C ASN A 140 22.03 -1.12 14.70
N ARG A 141 21.77 -2.05 13.76
CA ARG A 141 22.76 -2.45 12.73
C ARG A 141 23.32 -1.27 11.93
N VAL A 142 22.49 -0.26 11.67
CA VAL A 142 22.90 0.96 10.96
C VAL A 142 23.34 2.04 11.94
N ALA A 143 22.60 2.24 13.03
CA ALA A 143 22.88 3.25 14.04
C ALA A 143 24.27 3.10 14.66
N ASP A 144 24.67 1.87 15.01
CA ASP A 144 26.00 1.59 15.61
C ASP A 144 27.13 2.02 14.67
N VAL A 145 27.00 1.76 13.37
CA VAL A 145 27.99 2.18 12.38
C VAL A 145 28.04 3.70 12.23
N LEU A 146 26.88 4.35 12.21
CA LEU A 146 26.82 5.81 12.11
C LEU A 146 27.43 6.49 13.36
N ILE A 147 27.15 5.99 14.53
CA ILE A 147 27.65 6.54 15.81
C ILE A 147 29.16 6.29 15.95
N GLU A 148 29.61 5.06 15.68
CA GLU A 148 31.01 4.69 15.91
C GLU A 148 31.98 5.15 14.80
N LYS A 149 31.50 5.19 13.53
CA LYS A 149 32.36 5.37 12.37
C LYS A 149 31.91 6.50 11.44
N GLY A 150 30.70 7.00 11.60
CA GLY A 150 30.09 7.99 10.70
C GLY A 150 30.60 9.42 10.90
N GLY A 151 31.19 9.73 12.04
CA GLY A 151 31.56 11.10 12.38
C GLY A 151 30.33 12.01 12.51
N GLU A 152 30.41 13.21 11.95
CA GLU A 152 29.28 14.13 11.92
C GLU A 152 28.26 13.71 10.86
N PHE A 153 26.98 13.59 11.26
CA PHE A 153 25.88 13.24 10.35
C PHE A 153 25.39 14.47 9.59
N ASN A 154 26.00 14.73 8.46
CA ASN A 154 25.74 15.90 7.60
C ASN A 154 24.50 15.71 6.71
N HIS A 155 23.37 15.32 7.30
CA HIS A 155 22.09 15.17 6.58
C HIS A 155 20.94 15.73 7.42
N GLY A 156 20.12 16.59 6.80
CA GLY A 156 18.95 17.17 7.43
C GLY A 156 18.28 18.20 6.55
N TYR A 157 17.14 18.66 7.02
CA TYR A 157 16.37 19.73 6.41
C TYR A 157 16.22 20.87 7.40
N THR A 158 16.06 22.11 6.92
CA THR A 158 15.93 23.29 7.77
C THR A 158 14.83 23.14 8.84
N TYR A 159 13.74 22.46 8.51
CA TYR A 159 12.64 22.22 9.43
C TYR A 159 12.65 20.86 10.12
N SER A 160 13.78 20.12 10.10
CA SER A 160 13.92 18.90 10.88
C SER A 160 13.72 19.19 12.36
N GLY A 161 12.94 18.34 13.05
CA GLY A 161 12.64 18.49 14.47
C GLY A 161 11.73 19.69 14.80
N HIS A 162 10.93 20.17 13.84
CA HIS A 162 10.03 21.30 14.07
C HIS A 162 9.12 21.07 15.29
N PRO A 163 9.20 21.91 16.35
CA PRO A 163 8.60 21.61 17.65
C PRO A 163 7.07 21.46 17.58
N VAL A 164 6.39 22.27 16.77
CA VAL A 164 4.93 22.16 16.63
C VAL A 164 4.55 20.85 15.94
N ALA A 165 5.27 20.44 14.89
CA ALA A 165 5.01 19.19 14.20
C ALA A 165 5.23 17.97 15.12
N CYS A 166 6.29 18.00 15.91
CA CYS A 166 6.57 16.94 16.91
C CYS A 166 5.52 16.91 18.01
N ALA A 167 5.05 18.07 18.50
CA ALA A 167 4.00 18.15 19.51
C ALA A 167 2.66 17.56 18.99
N VAL A 168 2.29 17.88 17.75
CA VAL A 168 1.09 17.32 17.10
C VAL A 168 1.24 15.79 16.94
N ALA A 169 2.40 15.32 16.51
CA ALA A 169 2.65 13.88 16.40
C ALA A 169 2.50 13.18 17.76
N LEU A 170 3.10 13.71 18.82
CA LEU A 170 2.97 13.13 20.18
C LEU A 170 1.52 13.10 20.65
N ALA A 171 0.77 14.19 20.44
CA ALA A 171 -0.64 14.25 20.79
C ALA A 171 -1.47 13.20 20.03
N ASN A 172 -1.21 13.04 18.73
CA ASN A 172 -1.88 12.04 17.89
C ASN A 172 -1.53 10.62 18.33
N LEU A 173 -0.26 10.30 18.56
CA LEU A 173 0.19 8.98 18.99
C LEU A 173 -0.41 8.60 20.36
N ASN A 174 -0.41 9.52 21.32
CA ASN A 174 -1.03 9.32 22.63
C ASN A 174 -2.54 9.05 22.53
N LEU A 175 -3.23 9.75 21.62
CA LEU A 175 -4.66 9.50 21.37
C LEU A 175 -4.89 8.13 20.75
N MET A 176 -4.10 7.75 19.77
CA MET A 176 -4.18 6.44 19.12
C MET A 176 -3.92 5.28 20.09
N GLU A 177 -2.95 5.46 21.00
CA GLU A 177 -2.65 4.50 22.05
C GLU A 177 -3.81 4.43 23.06
N LYS A 178 -4.30 5.58 23.55
CA LYS A 178 -5.41 5.67 24.51
C LYS A 178 -6.69 5.02 23.98
N GLU A 179 -7.00 5.19 22.69
CA GLU A 179 -8.17 4.61 22.03
C GLU A 179 -7.92 3.22 21.45
N ASP A 180 -6.68 2.73 21.57
CA ASP A 180 -6.25 1.42 21.07
C ASP A 180 -6.65 1.18 19.61
N LEU A 181 -6.42 2.19 18.76
CA LEU A 181 -6.86 2.18 17.37
C LEU A 181 -6.24 1.03 16.55
N PRO A 182 -4.95 0.68 16.72
CA PRO A 182 -4.40 -0.47 16.00
C PRO A 182 -5.13 -1.78 16.31
N ARG A 183 -5.43 -2.06 17.59
CA ARG A 183 -6.19 -3.26 17.97
C ARG A 183 -7.61 -3.22 17.43
N ARG A 184 -8.28 -2.08 17.52
CA ARG A 184 -9.64 -1.92 16.96
C ARG A 184 -9.67 -2.24 15.46
N VAL A 185 -8.70 -1.76 14.69
CA VAL A 185 -8.59 -2.10 13.26
C VAL A 185 -8.32 -3.59 13.08
N ARG A 186 -7.43 -4.19 13.88
CA ARG A 186 -7.05 -5.59 13.76
C ARG A 186 -8.19 -6.55 14.09
N GLU A 187 -8.96 -6.26 15.16
CA GLU A 187 -9.88 -7.21 15.77
C GLU A 187 -11.37 -6.93 15.49
N ASP A 188 -11.71 -5.69 15.09
CA ASP A 188 -13.10 -5.28 14.89
C ASP A 188 -13.36 -4.73 13.49
N THR A 189 -12.93 -3.50 13.22
CA THR A 189 -13.37 -2.78 12.01
C THR A 189 -12.70 -3.26 10.75
N GLY A 190 -11.46 -3.74 10.81
CA GLY A 190 -10.74 -4.30 9.66
C GLY A 190 -11.37 -5.59 9.13
N PRO A 191 -11.58 -6.64 9.97
CA PRO A 191 -12.31 -7.83 9.56
C PRO A 191 -13.72 -7.54 9.05
N TYR A 192 -14.42 -6.59 9.66
CA TYR A 192 -15.74 -6.17 9.19
C TYR A 192 -15.70 -5.53 7.80
N LEU A 193 -14.74 -4.61 7.59
CA LEU A 193 -14.51 -4.03 6.27
C LEU A 193 -14.16 -5.09 5.23
N ALA A 194 -13.30 -6.05 5.59
CA ALA A 194 -12.89 -7.13 4.68
C ALA A 194 -14.09 -7.96 4.22
N GLN A 195 -14.96 -8.36 5.14
CA GLN A 195 -16.20 -9.09 4.81
C GLN A 195 -17.09 -8.31 3.85
N LYS A 196 -17.29 -7.01 4.12
CA LYS A 196 -18.13 -6.15 3.28
C LYS A 196 -17.50 -5.91 1.90
N PHE A 197 -16.20 -5.75 1.86
CA PHE A 197 -15.45 -5.51 0.62
C PHE A 197 -15.44 -6.74 -0.29
N GLU A 198 -15.29 -7.94 0.28
CA GLU A 198 -15.38 -9.21 -0.45
C GLU A 198 -16.74 -9.35 -1.18
N ALA A 199 -17.82 -8.90 -0.56
CA ALA A 199 -19.15 -8.95 -1.17
C ALA A 199 -19.26 -8.10 -2.45
N LEU A 200 -18.42 -7.08 -2.63
CA LEU A 200 -18.37 -6.27 -3.85
C LEU A 200 -17.95 -7.06 -5.08
N LYS A 201 -17.28 -8.20 -4.90
CA LYS A 201 -16.97 -9.12 -6.00
C LYS A 201 -18.19 -9.67 -6.71
N ALA A 202 -19.39 -9.60 -6.11
CA ALA A 202 -20.63 -9.97 -6.79
C ALA A 202 -21.02 -8.97 -7.89
N HIS A 203 -20.61 -7.70 -7.81
CA HIS A 203 -20.93 -6.66 -8.79
C HIS A 203 -20.26 -6.93 -10.14
N ALA A 204 -21.00 -6.68 -11.25
CA ALA A 204 -20.53 -7.00 -12.61
C ALA A 204 -19.19 -6.38 -13.00
N LEU A 205 -18.94 -5.14 -12.59
CA LEU A 205 -17.68 -4.43 -12.86
C LEU A 205 -16.49 -4.86 -12.00
N VAL A 206 -16.70 -5.59 -10.90
CA VAL A 206 -15.63 -5.86 -9.93
C VAL A 206 -14.99 -7.21 -10.22
N GLY A 207 -13.75 -7.20 -10.68
CA GLY A 207 -12.93 -8.40 -10.91
C GLY A 207 -12.26 -8.92 -9.66
N ASP A 208 -11.77 -8.01 -8.84
CA ASP A 208 -11.18 -8.32 -7.54
C ASP A 208 -11.48 -7.21 -6.53
N ALA A 209 -11.54 -7.57 -5.27
CA ALA A 209 -11.72 -6.66 -4.14
C ALA A 209 -10.90 -7.18 -2.96
N GLN A 210 -9.95 -6.40 -2.50
CA GLN A 210 -9.03 -6.80 -1.44
C GLN A 210 -8.92 -5.71 -0.38
N THR A 211 -8.73 -6.12 0.87
CA THR A 211 -8.40 -5.22 1.98
C THR A 211 -7.25 -5.79 2.80
N CYS A 212 -6.49 -4.90 3.42
CA CYS A 212 -5.53 -5.24 4.46
C CYS A 212 -5.69 -4.21 5.59
N GLY A 213 -6.17 -4.66 6.76
CA GLY A 213 -6.57 -3.75 7.81
C GLY A 213 -7.62 -2.74 7.29
N PHE A 214 -7.26 -1.46 7.32
CA PHE A 214 -8.15 -0.35 6.94
C PHE A 214 -7.72 0.36 5.65
N VAL A 215 -7.20 -0.40 4.69
CA VAL A 215 -6.97 0.03 3.31
C VAL A 215 -7.55 -1.01 2.37
N GLY A 216 -8.18 -0.57 1.28
CA GLY A 216 -8.82 -1.48 0.32
C GLY A 216 -8.69 -1.03 -1.12
N GLY A 217 -8.72 -1.98 -2.04
CA GLY A 217 -8.69 -1.76 -3.47
C GLY A 217 -9.66 -2.65 -4.23
N LEU A 218 -10.32 -2.07 -5.24
CA LEU A 218 -11.16 -2.76 -6.22
C LEU A 218 -10.47 -2.73 -7.57
N VAL A 219 -10.59 -3.80 -8.34
CA VAL A 219 -10.19 -3.85 -9.76
C VAL A 219 -11.46 -3.81 -10.60
N LEU A 220 -11.62 -2.78 -11.44
CA LEU A 220 -12.73 -2.68 -12.38
C LEU A 220 -12.34 -3.39 -13.67
N ILE A 221 -13.21 -4.28 -14.15
CA ILE A 221 -12.95 -5.12 -15.33
C ILE A 221 -14.13 -5.15 -16.29
N LYS A 222 -13.83 -5.40 -17.54
CA LYS A 222 -14.83 -5.54 -18.60
C LYS A 222 -15.50 -6.91 -18.60
N ASN A 223 -14.75 -7.96 -18.30
CA ASN A 223 -15.26 -9.32 -18.33
C ASN A 223 -14.60 -10.17 -17.23
N LYS A 224 -15.42 -10.72 -16.33
CA LYS A 224 -14.95 -11.53 -15.20
C LYS A 224 -14.38 -12.87 -15.60
N SER A 225 -14.98 -13.55 -16.58
CA SER A 225 -14.58 -14.91 -16.97
C SER A 225 -13.21 -14.93 -17.64
N THR A 226 -12.90 -13.91 -18.42
CA THR A 226 -11.63 -13.76 -19.13
C THR A 226 -10.62 -12.87 -18.39
N ARG A 227 -11.04 -12.18 -17.32
CA ARG A 227 -10.28 -11.09 -16.64
C ARG A 227 -9.91 -9.95 -17.58
N ALA A 228 -10.64 -9.77 -18.69
CA ALA A 228 -10.36 -8.69 -19.62
C ALA A 228 -10.56 -7.32 -18.96
N MET A 229 -9.54 -6.50 -19.04
CA MET A 229 -9.58 -5.10 -18.59
C MET A 229 -10.30 -4.24 -19.64
N PHE A 230 -10.73 -3.07 -19.25
CA PHE A 230 -11.16 -2.05 -20.18
C PHE A 230 -9.97 -1.48 -20.95
N ASP A 231 -10.26 -0.87 -22.11
CA ASP A 231 -9.29 -0.03 -22.77
C ASP A 231 -8.94 1.16 -21.85
N SER A 232 -7.67 1.41 -21.66
CA SER A 232 -7.17 2.46 -20.76
C SER A 232 -7.67 3.87 -21.14
N GLU A 233 -7.96 4.11 -22.42
CA GLU A 233 -8.48 5.39 -22.90
C GLU A 233 -9.91 5.67 -22.41
N LEU A 234 -10.67 4.65 -22.04
CA LEU A 234 -12.01 4.82 -21.47
C LEU A 234 -11.97 5.45 -20.09
N GLY A 235 -10.88 5.28 -19.34
CA GLY A 235 -10.68 5.85 -18.01
C GLY A 235 -11.79 5.47 -17.04
N VAL A 236 -12.18 4.18 -17.00
CA VAL A 236 -13.33 3.69 -16.22
C VAL A 236 -13.18 4.01 -14.74
N GLY A 237 -11.99 3.87 -14.19
CA GLY A 237 -11.71 4.27 -12.80
C GLY A 237 -11.99 5.75 -12.55
N MET A 238 -11.64 6.63 -13.49
CA MET A 238 -11.92 8.07 -13.36
C MET A 238 -13.41 8.39 -13.47
N ARG A 239 -14.16 7.66 -14.30
CA ARG A 239 -15.63 7.77 -14.36
C ARG A 239 -16.26 7.34 -13.03
N CYS A 240 -15.88 6.20 -12.51
CA CYS A 240 -16.32 5.72 -11.20
C CYS A 240 -15.98 6.72 -10.08
N ARG A 241 -14.77 7.26 -10.08
CA ARG A 241 -14.37 8.31 -9.14
C ARG A 241 -15.25 9.56 -9.24
N ALA A 242 -15.65 9.97 -10.44
CA ALA A 242 -16.55 11.12 -10.63
C ALA A 242 -17.93 10.86 -9.99
N HIS A 243 -18.49 9.65 -10.16
CA HIS A 243 -19.71 9.24 -9.45
C HIS A 243 -19.51 9.23 -7.94
N CYS A 244 -18.36 8.75 -7.43
CA CYS A 244 -18.07 8.79 -5.99
C CYS A 244 -18.13 10.22 -5.45
N PHE A 245 -17.44 11.17 -6.08
CA PHE A 245 -17.46 12.57 -5.65
C PHE A 245 -18.87 13.18 -5.68
N LYS A 246 -19.66 12.92 -6.73
CA LYS A 246 -21.06 13.39 -6.82
C LYS A 246 -21.94 12.85 -5.68
N ASN A 247 -21.63 11.69 -5.15
CA ASN A 247 -22.36 11.04 -4.08
C ASN A 247 -21.74 11.25 -2.68
N GLY A 248 -20.78 12.18 -2.53
CA GLY A 248 -20.15 12.48 -1.25
C GLY A 248 -19.18 11.42 -0.74
N LEU A 249 -18.73 10.52 -1.62
CA LEU A 249 -17.75 9.49 -1.32
C LEU A 249 -16.38 9.83 -1.93
N ILE A 250 -15.31 9.73 -1.16
CA ILE A 250 -13.97 9.92 -1.66
C ILE A 250 -13.30 8.57 -1.88
N MET A 251 -13.13 8.21 -3.15
CA MET A 251 -12.28 7.11 -3.60
C MET A 251 -11.26 7.64 -4.60
N ARG A 252 -10.06 7.07 -4.60
CA ARG A 252 -9.02 7.40 -5.56
C ARG A 252 -8.98 6.36 -6.68
N ALA A 253 -8.88 6.82 -7.92
CA ALA A 253 -8.61 5.96 -9.07
C ALA A 253 -7.09 5.89 -9.36
N VAL A 254 -6.59 4.69 -9.63
CA VAL A 254 -5.25 4.40 -10.14
C VAL A 254 -5.41 3.48 -11.35
N GLY A 255 -5.46 4.07 -12.55
CA GLY A 255 -6.04 3.36 -13.69
C GLY A 255 -7.47 2.92 -13.36
N ASP A 256 -7.81 1.67 -13.63
CA ASP A 256 -9.11 1.08 -13.31
C ASP A 256 -9.14 0.38 -11.93
N ARG A 257 -8.27 0.79 -11.03
CA ARG A 257 -8.30 0.39 -9.61
C ARG A 257 -8.85 1.51 -8.76
N MET A 258 -9.89 1.21 -7.97
CA MET A 258 -10.49 2.14 -7.03
C MET A 258 -9.99 1.82 -5.63
N ILE A 259 -9.41 2.79 -4.93
CA ILE A 259 -8.80 2.57 -3.62
C ILE A 259 -9.44 3.42 -2.53
N ILE A 260 -9.52 2.86 -1.32
CA ILE A 260 -9.98 3.51 -0.11
C ILE A 260 -8.94 3.43 1.00
N SER A 261 -8.92 4.46 1.83
CA SER A 261 -8.13 4.52 3.07
C SER A 261 -8.92 5.32 4.10
N PRO A 262 -9.98 4.72 4.67
CA PRO A 262 -10.91 5.44 5.55
C PRO A 262 -10.26 5.83 6.89
N PRO A 263 -10.81 6.82 7.62
CA PRO A 263 -10.35 7.16 8.97
C PRO A 263 -10.42 5.95 9.91
N LEU A 264 -9.38 5.74 10.73
CA LEU A 264 -9.30 4.59 11.64
C LEU A 264 -10.43 4.55 12.67
N ILE A 265 -11.04 5.70 12.98
CA ILE A 265 -12.16 5.86 13.90
C ILE A 265 -13.53 5.54 13.30
N MET A 266 -13.60 5.20 11.99
CA MET A 266 -14.85 4.86 11.33
C MET A 266 -15.56 3.70 12.04
N THR A 267 -16.86 3.83 12.25
CA THR A 267 -17.72 2.82 12.88
C THR A 267 -18.23 1.81 11.85
N ARG A 268 -18.72 0.65 12.32
CA ARG A 268 -19.37 -0.34 11.44
C ARG A 268 -20.56 0.25 10.67
N ALA A 269 -21.37 1.10 11.30
CA ALA A 269 -22.49 1.77 10.62
C ALA A 269 -22.02 2.69 9.48
N GLN A 270 -20.91 3.42 9.70
CA GLN A 270 -20.31 4.23 8.64
C GLN A 270 -19.67 3.39 7.54
N ILE A 271 -19.14 2.21 7.88
CA ILE A 271 -18.67 1.24 6.86
C ILE A 271 -19.87 0.77 6.02
N ASP A 272 -21.00 0.44 6.63
CA ASP A 272 -22.21 0.02 5.90
C ASP A 272 -22.71 1.13 4.97
N GLU A 273 -22.75 2.38 5.43
CA GLU A 273 -23.10 3.54 4.59
C GLU A 273 -22.13 3.71 3.41
N MET A 274 -20.82 3.61 3.67
CA MET A 274 -19.79 3.66 2.63
C MET A 274 -20.01 2.56 1.58
N MET A 275 -20.35 1.33 1.99
CA MET A 275 -20.62 0.21 1.08
C MET A 275 -21.86 0.45 0.20
N VAL A 276 -22.91 1.05 0.74
CA VAL A 276 -24.09 1.46 -0.05
C VAL A 276 -23.68 2.50 -1.11
N LEU A 277 -22.87 3.48 -0.74
CA LEU A 277 -22.37 4.50 -1.68
C LEU A 277 -21.47 3.89 -2.75
N ILE A 278 -20.58 2.97 -2.40
CA ILE A 278 -19.72 2.27 -3.37
C ILE A 278 -20.57 1.53 -4.40
N ASN A 279 -21.55 0.71 -3.97
CA ASN A 279 -22.40 -0.03 -4.89
C ASN A 279 -23.16 0.93 -5.83
N ARG A 280 -23.78 1.98 -5.30
CA ARG A 280 -24.45 3.01 -6.12
C ARG A 280 -23.53 3.61 -7.19
N CYS A 281 -22.27 3.90 -6.84
CA CYS A 281 -21.31 4.46 -7.77
C CYS A 281 -20.87 3.44 -8.82
N LEU A 282 -20.76 2.18 -8.46
CA LEU A 282 -20.47 1.08 -9.39
C LEU A 282 -21.64 0.88 -10.36
N ASP A 283 -22.90 0.88 -9.87
CA ASP A 283 -24.10 0.78 -10.69
C ASP A 283 -24.18 1.93 -11.71
N ALA A 284 -23.96 3.17 -11.26
CA ALA A 284 -23.95 4.34 -12.15
C ALA A 284 -22.83 4.25 -13.21
N THR A 285 -21.66 3.75 -12.81
CA THR A 285 -20.54 3.55 -13.76
C THR A 285 -20.89 2.48 -14.80
N LEU A 286 -21.54 1.39 -14.37
CA LEU A 286 -21.99 0.33 -15.26
C LEU A 286 -23.02 0.85 -16.27
N SER A 287 -24.01 1.63 -15.81
CA SER A 287 -25.03 2.27 -16.69
C SER A 287 -24.37 3.15 -17.76
N ASP A 288 -23.43 4.03 -17.38
CA ASP A 288 -22.71 4.87 -18.33
C ASP A 288 -21.97 4.03 -19.38
N LEU A 289 -21.36 2.90 -18.99
CA LEU A 289 -20.64 2.03 -19.90
C LEU A 289 -21.55 1.25 -20.83
N GLN A 290 -22.72 0.83 -20.35
CA GLN A 290 -23.76 0.15 -21.16
C GLN A 290 -24.37 1.11 -22.18
N GLU A 291 -24.73 2.34 -21.77
CA GLU A 291 -25.26 3.37 -22.65
C GLU A 291 -24.26 3.74 -23.77
N ALA A 292 -22.96 3.70 -23.45
CA ALA A 292 -21.88 3.93 -24.40
C ALA A 292 -21.50 2.69 -25.26
N GLY A 293 -22.13 1.51 -25.01
CA GLY A 293 -21.87 0.28 -25.77
C GLY A 293 -20.57 -0.42 -25.41
N HIS A 294 -19.99 -0.14 -24.25
CA HIS A 294 -18.72 -0.73 -23.80
C HIS A 294 -18.89 -2.01 -22.94
N CYS A 295 -20.09 -2.22 -22.38
CA CYS A 295 -20.49 -3.41 -21.63
C CYS A 295 -21.82 -3.94 -22.17
N ALA A 296 -22.07 -5.25 -21.99
CA ALA A 296 -23.36 -5.88 -22.25
C ALA A 296 -24.34 -5.64 -21.09
#